data_a7b1a7eaea018a5bd815f19880f2b9c7
#
_entry.id   a7b1a7eaea018a5bd815f19880f2b9c7
#
_cell.length_a   1.000
_cell.length_b   1.000
_cell.length_c   1.000
_cell.angle_alpha   90.00
_cell.angle_beta   90.00
_cell.angle_gamma   90.00
#
_symmetry.space_group_name_H-M   'P 1'
#
loop_
_entity.id
_entity.type
_entity.pdbx_description
1 polymer ?
#
loop_
_entity_poly.entity_id
_entity_poly.type
_entity_poly.pdbx_seq_one_letter_code
_entity_poly.pdbx_strand_id
1 'polypeptide(L)'
;MKCIHIDLLCVEEDAVDRPTMSMVVVMLASDTMSLPNPNHPGFSVGRKTKDEESTSKASHDPSVNENNSNTEPLDYRYACLDQSSVPPSNTYQTNLNNLISSLSSDSATSNGFGNRTSGNDQSNIVYGLYLCRGDVNTSLCHSCVQNSSILLKQHCPNNASAILWYPFCLLRYSNQNFFGKLTIQPRIPMFDAKQNFTSFGEFDSDARVLMNGLIQMGSEAPLMFGTHMFNINGTQRRYGWVQCSRDITSEECRTCLSNMLEDVESCCEEKRVWRVFSPSCIVMYETQPFFLNDTLPQGKEGNSTRSWITIVIVVTGTVVVALLAFSTYFWCLKRKKGKL
;
A
#
# COMPACT_ATOMS: atom_id res chain seq x y z
N MET A 1 -2.29 19.60 24.56
CA MET A 1 -3.51 18.75 24.63
C MET A 1 -3.36 17.44 23.84
N LYS A 2 -2.65 17.40 22.73
CA LYS A 2 -2.50 16.20 21.87
C LYS A 2 -1.89 14.99 22.59
N CYS A 3 -0.85 15.15 23.40
CA CYS A 3 -0.24 14.04 24.16
C CYS A 3 -1.23 13.40 25.15
N ILE A 4 -2.00 14.20 25.88
CA ILE A 4 -3.02 13.68 26.82
C ILE A 4 -4.11 12.88 26.08
N HIS A 5 -4.49 13.32 24.88
CA HIS A 5 -5.47 12.63 24.06
C HIS A 5 -4.93 11.25 23.59
N ILE A 6 -3.68 11.20 23.18
CA ILE A 6 -3.00 9.96 22.78
C ILE A 6 -2.84 9.01 23.99
N ASP A 7 -2.48 9.54 25.17
CA ASP A 7 -2.40 8.76 26.40
C ASP A 7 -3.73 8.11 26.77
N LEU A 8 -4.85 8.85 26.63
CA LEU A 8 -6.19 8.31 26.85
C LEU A 8 -6.53 7.17 25.87
N LEU A 9 -6.17 7.31 24.60
CA LEU A 9 -6.35 6.24 23.63
C LEU A 9 -5.50 4.99 23.96
N CYS A 10 -4.31 5.16 24.54
CA CYS A 10 -3.45 4.05 24.93
C CYS A 10 -3.97 3.25 26.14
N VAL A 11 -4.88 3.82 26.94
CA VAL A 11 -5.46 3.18 28.13
C VAL A 11 -6.93 2.81 27.99
N GLU A 12 -7.44 2.73 26.76
CA GLU A 12 -8.80 2.23 26.47
C GLU A 12 -9.07 0.88 27.10
N GLU A 13 -10.34 0.63 27.51
CA GLU A 13 -10.73 -0.64 28.15
C GLU A 13 -10.55 -1.82 27.19
N ASP A 14 -11.00 -1.67 25.94
CA ASP A 14 -10.81 -2.70 24.92
C ASP A 14 -9.42 -2.53 24.26
N ALA A 15 -8.63 -3.61 24.31
CA ALA A 15 -7.29 -3.63 23.70
C ALA A 15 -7.31 -3.40 22.17
N VAL A 16 -8.45 -3.66 21.52
CA VAL A 16 -8.65 -3.44 20.06
C VAL A 16 -8.72 -1.94 19.74
N ASP A 17 -9.19 -1.13 20.69
CA ASP A 17 -9.34 0.32 20.51
C ASP A 17 -8.05 1.09 20.83
N ARG A 18 -7.06 0.43 21.44
CA ARG A 18 -5.77 1.06 21.76
C ARG A 18 -4.91 1.21 20.53
N PRO A 19 -4.32 2.40 20.27
CA PRO A 19 -3.39 2.58 19.18
C PRO A 19 -2.12 1.75 19.42
N THR A 20 -1.59 1.13 18.36
CA THR A 20 -0.27 0.51 18.41
C THR A 20 0.81 1.56 18.66
N MET A 21 1.97 1.15 19.19
CA MET A 21 3.10 2.08 19.37
C MET A 21 3.53 2.77 18.05
N SER A 22 3.40 2.07 16.93
CA SER A 22 3.66 2.66 15.61
C SER A 22 2.66 3.78 15.29
N MET A 23 1.37 3.59 15.60
CA MET A 23 0.35 4.62 15.47
C MET A 23 0.58 5.77 16.45
N VAL A 24 0.97 5.49 17.68
CA VAL A 24 1.32 6.53 18.69
C VAL A 24 2.45 7.43 18.15
N VAL A 25 3.49 6.85 17.58
CA VAL A 25 4.59 7.62 16.96
C VAL A 25 4.08 8.50 15.82
N VAL A 26 3.22 7.97 14.96
CA VAL A 26 2.61 8.73 13.86
C VAL A 26 1.70 9.84 14.40
N MET A 27 0.87 9.53 15.38
CA MET A 27 0.00 10.50 16.04
C MET A 27 0.81 11.63 16.67
N LEU A 28 1.93 11.35 17.30
CA LEU A 28 2.83 12.36 17.89
C LEU A 28 3.53 13.21 16.82
N ALA A 29 3.94 12.60 15.71
CA ALA A 29 4.69 13.27 14.64
C ALA A 29 3.84 14.15 13.71
N SER A 30 2.51 13.92 13.63
CA SER A 30 1.61 14.62 12.71
C SER A 30 0.79 15.68 13.43
N ASP A 31 1.00 16.96 13.15
CA ASP A 31 0.24 18.07 13.77
C ASP A 31 -1.19 18.24 13.23
N THR A 32 -1.51 17.60 12.10
CA THR A 32 -2.78 17.76 11.39
C THR A 32 -3.71 16.56 11.51
N MET A 33 -3.28 15.46 12.14
CA MET A 33 -4.07 14.24 12.26
C MET A 33 -5.23 14.42 13.24
N SER A 34 -6.46 14.17 12.78
CA SER A 34 -7.63 14.07 13.64
C SER A 34 -7.55 12.77 14.45
N LEU A 35 -7.46 12.88 15.77
CA LEU A 35 -7.44 11.72 16.66
C LEU A 35 -8.88 11.24 16.91
N PRO A 36 -9.12 9.90 16.98
CA PRO A 36 -10.40 9.37 17.40
C PRO A 36 -10.72 9.79 18.83
N ASN A 37 -12.00 9.91 19.18
CA ASN A 37 -12.39 10.23 20.55
C ASN A 37 -12.15 9.00 21.45
N PRO A 38 -11.51 9.17 22.64
CA PRO A 38 -11.40 8.11 23.62
C PRO A 38 -12.79 7.69 24.13
N ASN A 39 -13.04 6.38 24.27
CA ASN A 39 -14.32 5.87 24.78
C ASN A 39 -14.29 5.72 26.30
N HIS A 40 -13.71 4.66 26.84
CA HIS A 40 -13.65 4.40 28.28
C HIS A 40 -12.25 3.93 28.71
N PRO A 41 -11.63 4.58 29.72
CA PRO A 41 -10.37 4.10 30.26
C PRO A 41 -10.57 2.78 31.04
N GLY A 42 -9.71 1.80 30.74
CA GLY A 42 -9.72 0.49 31.36
C GLY A 42 -9.25 0.52 32.82
N PHE A 43 -10.15 0.86 33.74
CA PHE A 43 -9.91 0.61 35.17
C PHE A 43 -10.36 -0.80 35.52
N SER A 44 -9.40 -1.59 35.92
CA SER A 44 -9.50 -3.00 36.28
C SER A 44 -10.70 -3.33 37.17
N VAL A 45 -11.56 -4.27 36.73
CA VAL A 45 -12.32 -5.14 37.61
C VAL A 45 -12.21 -6.58 37.13
N GLY A 46 -11.50 -7.40 37.93
CA GLY A 46 -11.77 -8.83 38.12
C GLY A 46 -11.60 -9.80 36.96
N ARG A 47 -10.46 -10.43 36.95
CA ARG A 47 -10.14 -11.70 36.27
C ARG A 47 -11.23 -12.78 36.44
N LYS A 48 -11.78 -13.31 35.36
CA LYS A 48 -12.39 -14.66 35.34
C LYS A 48 -11.79 -15.51 34.23
N THR A 49 -11.09 -16.54 34.69
CA THR A 49 -10.58 -17.69 33.90
C THR A 49 -11.72 -18.60 33.50
N LYS A 50 -11.71 -19.12 32.27
CA LYS A 50 -12.20 -20.48 31.96
C LYS A 50 -11.49 -21.04 30.75
N ASP A 51 -10.90 -22.20 30.99
CA ASP A 51 -10.29 -23.12 30.05
C ASP A 51 -11.36 -23.78 29.17
N GLU A 52 -11.05 -24.08 27.92
CA GLU A 52 -11.47 -25.33 27.27
C GLU A 52 -10.63 -25.63 26.01
N GLU A 53 -10.16 -26.86 26.01
CA GLU A 53 -9.29 -27.56 25.08
C GLU A 53 -10.09 -28.11 23.90
N SER A 54 -9.56 -28.04 22.66
CA SER A 54 -9.88 -29.01 21.60
C SER A 54 -8.85 -29.04 20.48
N THR A 55 -8.31 -30.22 20.31
CA THR A 55 -7.38 -30.67 19.27
C THR A 55 -8.03 -30.88 17.92
N SER A 56 -7.37 -30.46 16.83
CA SER A 56 -7.44 -31.18 15.54
C SER A 56 -6.31 -30.82 14.56
N LYS A 57 -5.95 -31.78 13.78
CA LYS A 57 -4.75 -32.12 13.04
C LYS A 57 -4.38 -31.19 11.88
N ALA A 58 -3.06 -31.05 11.69
CA ALA A 58 -2.36 -30.35 10.64
C ALA A 58 -2.42 -31.05 9.26
N SER A 59 -2.54 -30.27 8.20
CA SER A 59 -2.10 -30.61 6.86
C SER A 59 -1.00 -29.63 6.42
N HIS A 60 0.06 -30.16 5.82
CA HIS A 60 1.30 -29.47 5.47
C HIS A 60 1.10 -28.51 4.28
N ASP A 61 1.37 -27.24 4.56
CA ASP A 61 1.68 -26.21 3.56
C ASP A 61 2.88 -25.37 4.04
N PRO A 62 3.69 -24.77 3.16
CA PRO A 62 4.95 -24.12 3.58
C PRO A 62 4.64 -23.02 4.59
N SER A 63 5.34 -23.08 5.74
CA SER A 63 5.06 -22.33 6.98
C SER A 63 4.86 -20.82 6.75
N VAL A 64 3.67 -20.43 6.43
CA VAL A 64 3.13 -19.12 6.77
C VAL A 64 2.65 -19.25 8.21
N ASN A 65 3.36 -18.68 9.16
CA ASN A 65 2.94 -18.71 10.56
C ASN A 65 1.73 -17.78 10.71
N GLU A 66 0.53 -18.33 10.62
CA GLU A 66 -0.66 -17.73 11.21
C GLU A 66 -0.50 -17.83 12.73
N ASN A 67 -0.01 -16.77 13.36
CA ASN A 67 -0.07 -16.66 14.81
C ASN A 67 -1.53 -16.45 15.23
N ASN A 68 -2.19 -17.56 15.49
CA ASN A 68 -3.46 -17.61 16.18
C ASN A 68 -3.16 -17.46 17.69
N SER A 69 -3.05 -16.23 18.16
CA SER A 69 -3.12 -15.92 19.58
C SER A 69 -3.88 -14.60 19.76
N ASN A 70 -4.89 -14.65 20.61
CA ASN A 70 -5.75 -13.55 21.05
C ASN A 70 -4.97 -12.49 21.87
N THR A 71 -3.94 -11.89 21.30
CA THR A 71 -3.19 -10.80 21.90
C THR A 71 -2.53 -9.98 20.80
N GLU A 72 -3.10 -8.80 20.55
CA GLU A 72 -2.68 -7.72 19.68
C GLU A 72 -2.81 -7.94 18.16
N PRO A 73 -3.38 -6.99 17.43
CA PRO A 73 -3.28 -6.95 15.98
C PRO A 73 -1.84 -6.60 15.63
N LEU A 74 -1.01 -7.63 15.41
CA LEU A 74 0.32 -7.47 14.85
C LEU A 74 0.16 -6.94 13.43
N ASP A 75 0.35 -5.66 13.24
CA ASP A 75 0.24 -4.95 11.96
C ASP A 75 1.32 -5.34 10.95
N TYR A 76 2.01 -6.45 11.14
CA TYR A 76 3.05 -6.92 10.22
C TYR A 76 2.89 -8.39 9.83
N ARG A 77 3.47 -8.75 8.69
CA ARG A 77 3.56 -10.12 8.19
C ARG A 77 4.99 -10.42 7.80
N TYR A 78 5.39 -11.67 7.91
CA TYR A 78 6.71 -12.12 7.48
C TYR A 78 6.64 -13.50 6.85
N ALA A 79 7.63 -13.82 6.02
CA ALA A 79 7.84 -15.14 5.48
C ALA A 79 9.33 -15.46 5.47
N CYS A 80 9.68 -16.62 6.05
CA CYS A 80 11.00 -17.22 5.93
C CYS A 80 10.98 -18.09 4.67
N LEU A 81 11.66 -17.65 3.62
CA LEU A 81 11.49 -18.19 2.26
C LEU A 81 12.41 -19.38 1.95
N ASP A 82 13.39 -19.64 2.80
CA ASP A 82 14.31 -20.75 2.64
C ASP A 82 13.87 -21.91 3.54
N GLN A 83 13.56 -23.04 2.91
CA GLN A 83 13.18 -24.28 3.58
C GLN A 83 14.37 -25.22 3.81
N SER A 84 15.61 -24.76 3.58
CA SER A 84 16.78 -25.61 3.79
C SER A 84 16.95 -25.93 5.28
N SER A 85 17.15 -27.20 5.59
CA SER A 85 17.46 -27.66 6.95
C SER A 85 18.88 -27.29 7.41
N VAL A 86 19.68 -26.70 6.53
CA VAL A 86 21.06 -26.31 6.81
C VAL A 86 21.12 -24.80 7.03
N PRO A 87 21.48 -24.33 8.20
CA PRO A 87 21.62 -22.89 8.44
C PRO A 87 22.72 -22.29 7.58
N PRO A 88 22.57 -21.02 7.15
CA PRO A 88 23.59 -20.31 6.41
C PRO A 88 24.93 -20.24 7.14
N SER A 89 26.03 -20.18 6.40
CA SER A 89 27.38 -20.06 6.97
C SER A 89 27.55 -18.80 7.83
N ASN A 90 28.51 -18.81 8.76
CA ASN A 90 28.84 -17.64 9.58
C ASN A 90 29.24 -16.43 8.71
N THR A 91 29.90 -16.68 7.57
CA THR A 91 30.26 -15.62 6.62
C THR A 91 29.01 -15.00 5.99
N TYR A 92 28.03 -15.82 5.61
CA TYR A 92 26.73 -15.35 5.13
C TYR A 92 26.03 -14.47 6.17
N GLN A 93 26.01 -14.90 7.43
CA GLN A 93 25.39 -14.14 8.52
C GLN A 93 26.09 -12.79 8.76
N THR A 94 27.41 -12.77 8.64
CA THR A 94 28.18 -11.51 8.70
C THR A 94 27.80 -10.58 7.54
N ASN A 95 27.73 -11.11 6.32
CA ASN A 95 27.33 -10.34 5.14
C ASN A 95 25.87 -9.86 5.25
N LEU A 96 24.96 -10.67 5.79
CA LEU A 96 23.58 -10.27 6.05
C LEU A 96 23.50 -9.11 7.05
N ASN A 97 24.29 -9.16 8.14
CA ASN A 97 24.34 -8.08 9.11
C ASN A 97 24.87 -6.77 8.50
N ASN A 98 25.92 -6.86 7.68
CA ASN A 98 26.47 -5.71 6.96
C ASN A 98 25.46 -5.13 5.96
N LEU A 99 24.75 -6.01 5.23
CA LEU A 99 23.70 -5.63 4.30
C LEU A 99 22.58 -4.86 5.00
N ILE A 100 22.03 -5.42 6.06
CA ILE A 100 20.92 -4.81 6.81
C ILE A 100 21.33 -3.47 7.40
N SER A 101 22.55 -3.35 7.94
CA SER A 101 23.08 -2.06 8.43
C SER A 101 23.20 -1.03 7.31
N SER A 102 23.65 -1.46 6.13
CA SER A 102 23.76 -0.59 4.95
C SER A 102 22.39 -0.13 4.45
N LEU A 103 21.39 -1.02 4.37
CA LEU A 103 20.02 -0.69 3.98
C LEU A 103 19.38 0.27 4.99
N SER A 104 19.58 0.04 6.29
CA SER A 104 19.09 0.94 7.33
C SER A 104 19.70 2.33 7.21
N SER A 105 21.02 2.44 7.01
CA SER A 105 21.69 3.73 6.82
C SER A 105 21.21 4.45 5.55
N ASP A 106 21.04 3.71 4.45
CA ASP A 106 20.54 4.24 3.17
C ASP A 106 19.12 4.83 3.31
N SER A 107 18.27 4.18 4.09
CA SER A 107 16.86 4.61 4.30
C SER A 107 16.74 5.97 4.99
N ALA A 108 17.79 6.46 5.66
CA ALA A 108 17.80 7.77 6.31
C ALA A 108 17.92 8.94 5.32
N THR A 109 18.37 8.69 4.09
CA THR A 109 18.66 9.75 3.11
C THR A 109 18.00 9.52 1.75
N SER A 110 17.44 8.33 1.53
CA SER A 110 16.83 7.95 0.26
C SER A 110 15.39 8.48 0.12
N ASN A 111 14.84 8.29 -1.08
CA ASN A 111 13.44 8.58 -1.39
C ASN A 111 12.48 7.42 -1.06
N GLY A 112 12.84 6.56 -0.10
CA GLY A 112 12.00 5.46 0.37
C GLY A 112 12.19 4.12 -0.37
N PHE A 113 13.25 3.96 -1.16
CA PHE A 113 13.61 2.70 -1.79
C PHE A 113 15.13 2.58 -1.90
N GLY A 114 15.66 1.40 -1.64
CA GLY A 114 17.05 1.07 -1.86
C GLY A 114 17.26 -0.43 -1.95
N ASN A 115 18.24 -0.82 -2.76
CA ASN A 115 18.75 -2.17 -2.82
C ASN A 115 20.27 -2.19 -2.65
N ARG A 116 20.79 -3.22 -2.05
CA ARG A 116 22.22 -3.40 -1.78
C ARG A 116 22.58 -4.87 -1.85
N THR A 117 23.87 -5.11 -2.05
CA THR A 117 24.45 -6.47 -2.04
C THR A 117 25.65 -6.46 -1.09
N SER A 118 25.84 -7.55 -0.35
CA SER A 118 26.99 -7.76 0.53
C SER A 118 27.59 -9.13 0.31
N GLY A 119 28.92 -9.24 0.33
CA GLY A 119 29.67 -10.44 0.00
C GLY A 119 30.21 -10.45 -1.43
N ASN A 120 31.28 -11.21 -1.64
CA ASN A 120 32.00 -11.26 -2.93
C ASN A 120 32.00 -12.67 -3.55
N ASP A 121 31.58 -13.68 -2.81
CA ASP A 121 31.56 -15.06 -3.24
C ASP A 121 30.10 -15.52 -3.39
N GLN A 122 29.82 -16.26 -4.47
CA GLN A 122 28.48 -16.76 -4.80
C GLN A 122 27.85 -17.59 -3.67
N SER A 123 28.66 -18.25 -2.85
CA SER A 123 28.22 -19.03 -1.68
C SER A 123 27.82 -18.17 -0.47
N ASN A 124 28.26 -16.90 -0.42
CA ASN A 124 28.09 -16.01 0.72
C ASN A 124 27.45 -14.65 0.41
N ILE A 125 27.14 -14.42 -0.85
CA ILE A 125 26.52 -13.17 -1.31
C ILE A 125 25.09 -13.07 -0.80
N VAL A 126 24.71 -11.88 -0.36
CA VAL A 126 23.36 -11.54 0.09
C VAL A 126 22.85 -10.33 -0.67
N TYR A 127 21.68 -10.44 -1.22
CA TYR A 127 20.94 -9.37 -1.88
C TYR A 127 19.85 -8.89 -0.94
N GLY A 128 19.64 -7.59 -0.85
CA GLY A 128 18.57 -7.05 -0.02
C GLY A 128 18.00 -5.76 -0.55
N LEU A 129 16.74 -5.52 -0.27
CA LEU A 129 16.05 -4.29 -0.57
C LEU A 129 15.10 -3.88 0.54
N TYR A 130 14.83 -2.60 0.65
CA TYR A 130 13.69 -2.06 1.37
C TYR A 130 12.85 -1.18 0.44
N LEU A 131 11.56 -1.14 0.75
CA LEU A 131 10.59 -0.27 0.10
C LEU A 131 9.70 0.34 1.18
N CYS A 132 9.73 1.65 1.32
CA CYS A 132 8.80 2.37 2.17
C CYS A 132 7.52 2.74 1.41
N ARG A 133 6.42 2.89 2.12
CA ARG A 133 5.17 3.38 1.53
C ARG A 133 5.41 4.74 0.87
N GLY A 134 4.77 4.97 -0.26
CA GLY A 134 4.95 6.20 -1.02
C GLY A 134 4.42 7.47 -0.32
N ASP A 135 3.63 7.31 0.74
CA ASP A 135 3.02 8.38 1.54
C ASP A 135 3.77 8.68 2.85
N VAL A 136 4.91 8.04 3.14
CA VAL A 136 5.68 8.28 4.36
C VAL A 136 6.90 9.18 4.10
N ASN A 137 7.26 9.97 5.10
CA ASN A 137 8.48 10.76 5.06
C ASN A 137 9.73 9.91 5.37
N THR A 138 10.90 10.47 5.10
CA THR A 138 12.20 9.79 5.26
C THR A 138 12.45 9.33 6.70
N SER A 139 12.05 10.11 7.72
CA SER A 139 12.24 9.75 9.13
C SER A 139 11.42 8.52 9.51
N LEU A 140 10.15 8.47 9.11
CA LEU A 140 9.26 7.32 9.35
C LEU A 140 9.73 6.10 8.57
N CYS A 141 10.18 6.28 7.32
CA CYS A 141 10.80 5.24 6.52
C CYS A 141 12.02 4.62 7.23
N HIS A 142 12.94 5.45 7.70
CA HIS A 142 14.13 5.01 8.41
C HIS A 142 13.79 4.20 9.68
N SER A 143 12.90 4.73 10.52
CA SER A 143 12.45 4.02 11.72
C SER A 143 11.78 2.68 11.40
N CYS A 144 10.98 2.65 10.33
CA CYS A 144 10.34 1.43 9.85
C CYS A 144 11.37 0.37 9.44
N VAL A 145 12.37 0.74 8.62
CA VAL A 145 13.41 -0.19 8.16
C VAL A 145 14.25 -0.70 9.33
N GLN A 146 14.57 0.14 10.32
CA GLN A 146 15.28 -0.28 11.53
C GLN A 146 14.49 -1.32 12.31
N ASN A 147 13.22 -1.07 12.60
CA ASN A 147 12.35 -2.00 13.33
C ASN A 147 12.15 -3.31 12.56
N SER A 148 11.92 -3.22 11.24
CA SER A 148 11.84 -4.39 10.36
C SER A 148 13.08 -5.24 10.38
N SER A 149 14.26 -4.65 10.49
CA SER A 149 15.54 -5.32 10.56
C SER A 149 15.67 -6.19 11.83
N ILE A 150 15.20 -5.68 12.95
CA ILE A 150 15.20 -6.40 14.23
C ILE A 150 14.23 -7.58 14.16
N LEU A 151 12.99 -7.31 13.77
CA LEU A 151 11.93 -8.32 13.72
C LEU A 151 12.25 -9.43 12.72
N LEU A 152 12.79 -9.10 11.54
CA LEU A 152 13.11 -10.10 10.53
C LEU A 152 14.20 -11.08 11.01
N LYS A 153 15.20 -10.59 11.74
CA LYS A 153 16.23 -11.44 12.37
C LYS A 153 15.65 -12.31 13.49
N GLN A 154 14.70 -11.79 14.26
CA GLN A 154 14.05 -12.55 15.34
C GLN A 154 13.18 -13.68 14.81
N HIS A 155 12.42 -13.41 13.75
CA HIS A 155 11.48 -14.39 13.20
C HIS A 155 12.14 -15.40 12.24
N CYS A 156 13.18 -14.99 11.52
CA CYS A 156 13.88 -15.83 10.54
C CYS A 156 15.40 -15.92 10.82
N PRO A 157 15.85 -16.37 12.01
CA PRO A 157 17.24 -16.25 12.45
C PRO A 157 18.23 -17.07 11.62
N ASN A 158 17.78 -18.18 11.03
CA ASN A 158 18.64 -19.12 10.32
C ASN A 158 18.26 -19.29 8.84
N ASN A 159 17.56 -18.32 8.27
CA ASN A 159 17.11 -18.41 6.89
C ASN A 159 18.05 -17.64 5.96
N ALA A 160 18.32 -18.21 4.78
CA ALA A 160 19.07 -17.54 3.74
C ALA A 160 18.21 -16.57 2.90
N SER A 161 16.89 -16.60 3.05
CA SER A 161 15.95 -15.71 2.38
C SER A 161 14.76 -15.42 3.27
N ALA A 162 14.40 -14.16 3.42
CA ALA A 162 13.24 -13.77 4.20
C ALA A 162 12.68 -12.40 3.74
N ILE A 163 11.42 -12.18 4.05
CA ILE A 163 10.72 -10.94 3.79
C ILE A 163 9.81 -10.58 4.97
N LEU A 164 9.70 -9.29 5.26
CA LEU A 164 8.81 -8.74 6.26
C LEU A 164 8.07 -7.55 5.68
N TRP A 165 6.75 -7.57 5.76
CA TRP A 165 5.87 -6.44 5.47
C TRP A 165 5.50 -5.80 6.80
N TYR A 166 5.99 -4.59 7.03
CA TYR A 166 5.72 -3.78 8.21
C TYR A 166 4.75 -2.65 7.83
N PRO A 167 4.07 -1.98 8.76
CA PRO A 167 3.03 -1.00 8.43
C PRO A 167 3.43 0.08 7.43
N PHE A 168 4.70 0.50 7.43
CA PHE A 168 5.20 1.60 6.60
C PHE A 168 6.33 1.22 5.65
N CYS A 169 6.78 -0.03 5.68
CA CYS A 169 7.84 -0.51 4.78
C CYS A 169 7.84 -2.03 4.62
N LEU A 170 8.52 -2.47 3.58
CA LEU A 170 8.89 -3.84 3.31
C LEU A 170 10.40 -3.95 3.40
N LEU A 171 10.90 -5.02 4.02
CA LEU A 171 12.31 -5.40 4.03
C LEU A 171 12.45 -6.85 3.54
N ARG A 172 13.31 -7.09 2.54
CA ARG A 172 13.55 -8.40 1.95
C ARG A 172 15.04 -8.65 1.79
N TYR A 173 15.48 -9.89 2.05
CA TYR A 173 16.82 -10.35 1.67
C TYR A 173 16.77 -11.77 1.10
N SER A 174 17.79 -12.14 0.32
CA SER A 174 17.94 -13.47 -0.28
C SER A 174 19.40 -13.76 -0.65
N ASN A 175 19.76 -15.04 -0.66
CA ASN A 175 21.01 -15.55 -1.24
C ASN A 175 20.94 -15.64 -2.78
N GLN A 176 19.78 -15.38 -3.37
CA GLN A 176 19.59 -15.33 -4.82
C GLN A 176 19.30 -13.91 -5.28
N ASN A 177 19.83 -13.52 -6.42
CA ASN A 177 19.55 -12.21 -7.00
C ASN A 177 18.10 -12.17 -7.51
N PHE A 178 17.28 -11.36 -6.84
CA PHE A 178 15.87 -11.10 -7.18
C PHE A 178 15.61 -9.68 -7.70
N PHE A 179 16.63 -8.84 -7.80
CA PHE A 179 16.48 -7.47 -8.28
C PHE A 179 15.97 -7.43 -9.72
N GLY A 180 15.00 -6.57 -9.98
CA GLY A 180 14.37 -6.42 -11.29
C GLY A 180 13.57 -7.66 -11.73
N LYS A 181 13.18 -8.53 -10.80
CA LYS A 181 12.41 -9.74 -11.12
C LYS A 181 11.06 -9.71 -10.45
N LEU A 182 10.02 -9.82 -11.23
CA LEU A 182 8.68 -9.96 -10.71
C LEU A 182 8.56 -11.24 -9.86
N THR A 183 8.27 -11.07 -8.58
CA THR A 183 8.05 -12.16 -7.62
C THR A 183 6.69 -11.97 -6.96
N ILE A 184 5.75 -12.86 -7.26
CA ILE A 184 4.38 -12.77 -6.76
C ILE A 184 4.18 -13.67 -5.51
N GLN A 185 4.93 -14.75 -5.37
CA GLN A 185 4.83 -15.66 -4.23
C GLN A 185 5.89 -15.35 -3.14
N PRO A 186 5.55 -15.50 -1.86
CA PRO A 186 4.24 -15.87 -1.32
C PRO A 186 3.23 -14.72 -1.45
N ARG A 187 1.95 -15.08 -1.59
CA ARG A 187 0.82 -14.15 -1.49
C ARG A 187 0.18 -14.31 -0.12
N ILE A 188 -0.04 -13.21 0.57
CA ILE A 188 -0.60 -13.20 1.92
C ILE A 188 -1.86 -12.33 1.90
N PRO A 189 -3.05 -12.92 1.72
CA PRO A 189 -4.29 -12.19 1.86
C PRO A 189 -4.58 -11.95 3.35
N MET A 190 -5.08 -10.75 3.65
CA MET A 190 -5.57 -10.36 4.96
C MET A 190 -6.92 -9.68 4.80
N PHE A 191 -7.85 -9.99 5.68
CA PHE A 191 -9.16 -9.37 5.72
C PHE A 191 -9.67 -9.26 7.15
N ASP A 192 -10.52 -8.28 7.42
CA ASP A 192 -11.22 -8.18 8.68
C ASP A 192 -12.44 -9.13 8.67
N ALA A 193 -12.37 -10.18 9.46
CA ALA A 193 -13.43 -11.18 9.55
C ALA A 193 -14.76 -10.62 10.08
N LYS A 194 -14.72 -9.49 10.82
CA LYS A 194 -15.90 -8.84 11.42
C LYS A 194 -16.61 -7.88 10.46
N GLN A 195 -15.94 -7.45 9.39
CA GLN A 195 -16.46 -6.47 8.45
C GLN A 195 -16.93 -7.12 7.14
N ASN A 196 -18.03 -7.86 7.22
CA ASN A 196 -18.69 -8.40 6.04
C ASN A 196 -19.67 -7.39 5.42
N PHE A 197 -19.94 -7.50 4.13
CA PHE A 197 -21.11 -6.88 3.52
C PHE A 197 -22.39 -7.53 4.07
N THR A 198 -23.38 -6.72 4.39
CA THR A 198 -24.64 -7.19 5.01
C THR A 198 -25.63 -7.74 4.02
N SER A 199 -25.42 -7.58 2.71
CA SER A 199 -26.28 -8.06 1.64
C SER A 199 -25.48 -8.85 0.61
N PHE A 200 -25.96 -10.04 0.28
CA PHE A 200 -25.50 -10.83 -0.85
C PHE A 200 -25.63 -10.00 -2.13
N GLY A 201 -24.56 -9.74 -2.85
CA GLY A 201 -24.55 -8.97 -4.10
C GLY A 201 -24.09 -7.52 -3.99
N GLU A 202 -23.76 -7.02 -2.78
CA GLU A 202 -23.03 -5.77 -2.57
C GLU A 202 -21.51 -5.98 -2.65
N PHE A 203 -21.04 -7.05 -3.29
CA PHE A 203 -19.67 -7.03 -3.79
C PHE A 203 -19.61 -5.87 -4.76
N ASP A 204 -18.82 -4.94 -4.38
CA ASP A 204 -18.71 -3.66 -5.01
C ASP A 204 -18.09 -3.89 -6.40
N SER A 205 -18.94 -4.18 -7.41
CA SER A 205 -18.51 -4.17 -8.81
C SER A 205 -17.79 -2.85 -9.11
N ASP A 206 -18.16 -1.81 -8.37
CA ASP A 206 -17.52 -0.51 -8.41
C ASP A 206 -16.15 -0.55 -7.74
N ALA A 207 -15.93 -1.28 -6.64
CA ALA A 207 -14.61 -1.42 -6.02
C ALA A 207 -13.57 -2.00 -6.99
N ARG A 208 -13.95 -3.02 -7.75
CA ARG A 208 -13.08 -3.60 -8.77
C ARG A 208 -12.74 -2.61 -9.88
N VAL A 209 -13.72 -1.91 -10.41
CA VAL A 209 -13.52 -0.88 -11.44
C VAL A 209 -12.62 0.23 -10.90
N LEU A 210 -12.90 0.70 -9.67
CA LEU A 210 -12.13 1.74 -9.00
C LEU A 210 -10.70 1.30 -8.73
N MET A 211 -10.49 0.08 -8.23
CA MET A 211 -9.16 -0.46 -7.97
C MET A 211 -8.38 -0.72 -9.26
N ASN A 212 -9.01 -1.15 -10.36
CA ASN A 212 -8.35 -1.25 -11.66
C ASN A 212 -7.86 0.11 -12.17
N GLY A 213 -8.66 1.16 -12.01
CA GLY A 213 -8.24 2.54 -12.32
C GLY A 213 -7.05 2.99 -11.46
N LEU A 214 -7.06 2.65 -10.18
CA LEU A 214 -5.95 2.96 -9.26
C LEU A 214 -4.68 2.16 -9.59
N ILE A 215 -4.81 0.89 -9.98
CA ILE A 215 -3.70 0.04 -10.45
C ILE A 215 -3.02 0.66 -11.67
N GLN A 216 -3.79 1.12 -12.64
CA GLN A 216 -3.25 1.79 -13.81
C GLN A 216 -2.47 3.05 -13.41
N MET A 217 -3.08 3.94 -12.62
CA MET A 217 -2.43 5.17 -12.18
C MET A 217 -1.16 4.89 -11.35
N GLY A 218 -1.25 3.96 -10.39
CA GLY A 218 -0.14 3.64 -9.50
C GLY A 218 1.03 2.97 -10.21
N SER A 219 0.77 2.08 -11.18
CA SER A 219 1.83 1.42 -11.95
C SER A 219 2.58 2.36 -12.89
N GLU A 220 1.96 3.43 -13.34
CA GLU A 220 2.55 4.47 -14.21
C GLU A 220 3.19 5.62 -13.42
N ALA A 221 2.92 5.71 -12.10
CA ALA A 221 3.46 6.76 -11.26
C ALA A 221 4.98 6.61 -11.05
N PRO A 222 5.75 7.70 -10.90
CA PRO A 222 7.21 7.65 -10.71
C PRO A 222 7.67 6.83 -9.50
N LEU A 223 6.84 6.76 -8.45
CA LEU A 223 7.10 5.98 -7.25
C LEU A 223 6.45 4.59 -7.27
N MET A 224 5.82 4.18 -8.39
CA MET A 224 5.01 2.97 -8.52
C MET A 224 4.01 2.83 -7.37
N PHE A 225 3.36 3.92 -7.04
CA PHE A 225 2.51 4.08 -5.88
C PHE A 225 1.27 4.91 -6.23
N GLY A 226 0.11 4.49 -5.75
CA GLY A 226 -1.13 5.22 -5.93
C GLY A 226 -2.06 5.05 -4.73
N THR A 227 -2.78 6.13 -4.39
CA THR A 227 -3.85 6.14 -3.40
C THR A 227 -5.07 6.83 -3.96
N HIS A 228 -6.24 6.40 -3.56
CA HIS A 228 -7.47 7.08 -3.92
C HIS A 228 -8.55 6.91 -2.85
N MET A 229 -9.35 7.96 -2.68
CA MET A 229 -10.57 7.93 -1.87
C MET A 229 -11.76 7.84 -2.81
N PHE A 230 -12.51 6.77 -2.69
CA PHE A 230 -13.71 6.52 -3.48
C PHE A 230 -14.97 6.94 -2.72
N ASN A 231 -15.87 7.65 -3.38
CA ASN A 231 -17.17 8.00 -2.85
C ASN A 231 -18.21 6.98 -3.37
N ILE A 232 -18.65 6.09 -2.48
CA ILE A 232 -19.69 5.12 -2.77
C ILE A 232 -21.02 5.72 -2.28
N ASN A 233 -22.00 5.88 -3.11
CA ASN A 233 -23.34 6.36 -2.75
C ASN A 233 -23.43 7.70 -1.98
N GLY A 234 -22.44 8.59 -2.11
CA GLY A 234 -22.46 9.92 -1.49
C GLY A 234 -22.25 9.97 0.02
N THR A 235 -22.41 8.86 0.73
CA THR A 235 -22.29 8.79 2.20
C THR A 235 -21.19 7.84 2.66
N GLN A 236 -20.85 6.85 1.87
CA GLN A 236 -19.82 5.85 2.19
C GLN A 236 -18.53 6.15 1.44
N ARG A 237 -17.42 6.17 2.16
CA ARG A 237 -16.08 6.34 1.58
C ARG A 237 -15.32 5.03 1.66
N ARG A 238 -14.47 4.80 0.67
CA ARG A 238 -13.50 3.71 0.63
C ARG A 238 -12.14 4.27 0.28
N TYR A 239 -11.11 3.60 0.71
CA TYR A 239 -9.74 4.05 0.55
C TYR A 239 -8.93 2.93 -0.11
N GLY A 240 -8.47 3.18 -1.32
CA GLY A 240 -7.64 2.27 -2.08
C GLY A 240 -6.17 2.68 -2.02
N TRP A 241 -5.29 1.69 -1.97
CA TRP A 241 -3.85 1.88 -1.97
C TRP A 241 -3.17 0.76 -2.74
N VAL A 242 -2.25 1.10 -3.63
CA VAL A 242 -1.45 0.18 -4.42
C VAL A 242 0.00 0.63 -4.43
N GLN A 243 0.93 -0.33 -4.38
CA GLN A 243 2.36 -0.04 -4.52
C GLN A 243 3.11 -1.23 -5.07
N CYS A 244 4.12 -0.97 -5.91
CA CYS A 244 5.06 -1.97 -6.38
C CYS A 244 6.48 -1.66 -5.92
N SER A 245 7.32 -2.69 -5.90
CA SER A 245 8.77 -2.54 -5.80
C SER A 245 9.30 -1.76 -7.00
N ARG A 246 10.19 -0.79 -6.75
CA ARG A 246 10.63 0.16 -7.78
C ARG A 246 11.72 -0.38 -8.69
N ASP A 247 12.12 -1.61 -8.53
CA ASP A 247 13.10 -2.30 -9.38
C ASP A 247 12.48 -3.10 -10.53
N ILE A 248 11.15 -3.27 -10.53
CA ILE A 248 10.42 -3.89 -11.64
C ILE A 248 9.88 -2.84 -12.62
N THR A 249 9.45 -3.27 -13.80
CA THR A 249 8.86 -2.38 -14.82
C THR A 249 7.41 -2.01 -14.48
N SER A 250 6.88 -0.93 -15.08
CA SER A 250 5.46 -0.53 -14.95
C SER A 250 4.50 -1.63 -15.40
N GLU A 251 4.85 -2.39 -16.44
CA GLU A 251 4.05 -3.51 -16.94
C GLU A 251 4.02 -4.67 -15.95
N GLU A 252 5.18 -5.02 -15.37
CA GLU A 252 5.27 -6.04 -14.32
C GLU A 252 4.54 -5.60 -13.05
N CYS A 253 4.60 -4.31 -12.71
CA CYS A 253 3.83 -3.73 -11.61
C CYS A 253 2.32 -3.90 -11.84
N ARG A 254 1.83 -3.52 -13.03
CA ARG A 254 0.42 -3.70 -13.40
C ARG A 254 0.01 -5.16 -13.33
N THR A 255 0.80 -6.06 -13.89
CA THR A 255 0.57 -7.51 -13.85
C THR A 255 0.51 -8.03 -12.42
N CYS A 256 1.45 -7.62 -11.55
CA CYS A 256 1.47 -7.98 -10.14
C CYS A 256 0.18 -7.57 -9.43
N LEU A 257 -0.17 -6.29 -9.52
CA LEU A 257 -1.33 -5.72 -8.85
C LEU A 257 -2.65 -6.32 -9.35
N SER A 258 -2.77 -6.59 -10.65
CA SER A 258 -3.95 -7.24 -11.22
C SER A 258 -4.12 -8.67 -10.72
N ASN A 259 -3.04 -9.45 -10.63
CA ASN A 259 -3.06 -10.79 -10.04
C ASN A 259 -3.46 -10.76 -8.55
N MET A 260 -3.04 -9.72 -7.78
CA MET A 260 -3.48 -9.57 -6.40
C MET A 260 -4.98 -9.27 -6.31
N LEU A 261 -5.52 -8.50 -7.24
CA LEU A 261 -6.94 -8.17 -7.25
C LEU A 261 -7.81 -9.38 -7.63
N GLU A 262 -7.33 -10.28 -8.50
CA GLU A 262 -7.99 -11.56 -8.79
C GLU A 262 -8.07 -12.47 -7.56
N ASP A 263 -7.04 -12.49 -6.72
CA ASP A 263 -7.04 -13.25 -5.47
C ASP A 263 -8.11 -12.77 -4.49
N VAL A 264 -8.41 -11.45 -4.48
CA VAL A 264 -9.46 -10.87 -3.62
C VAL A 264 -10.82 -11.50 -3.90
N GLU A 265 -11.12 -11.86 -5.15
CA GLU A 265 -12.37 -12.52 -5.50
C GLU A 265 -12.51 -13.89 -4.81
N SER A 266 -11.42 -14.62 -4.66
CA SER A 266 -11.45 -15.95 -4.06
C SER A 266 -11.40 -15.96 -2.53
N CYS A 267 -10.69 -14.98 -1.91
CA CYS A 267 -10.50 -14.96 -0.46
C CYS A 267 -11.47 -14.04 0.27
N CYS A 268 -11.88 -12.96 -0.38
CA CYS A 268 -12.30 -11.76 0.34
C CYS A 268 -13.52 -11.07 -0.29
N GLU A 269 -14.27 -11.76 -1.16
CA GLU A 269 -15.38 -11.21 -1.93
C GLU A 269 -16.47 -10.55 -1.06
N GLU A 270 -16.67 -11.07 0.16
CA GLU A 270 -17.64 -10.53 1.11
C GLU A 270 -17.05 -9.52 2.10
N LYS A 271 -15.76 -9.15 1.95
CA LYS A 271 -15.05 -8.32 2.91
C LYS A 271 -14.99 -6.86 2.49
N ARG A 272 -15.32 -5.96 3.42
CA ARG A 272 -15.20 -4.50 3.23
C ARG A 272 -13.78 -3.99 3.40
N VAL A 273 -12.93 -4.76 4.06
CA VAL A 273 -11.53 -4.44 4.36
C VAL A 273 -10.68 -5.63 3.99
N TRP A 274 -9.74 -5.42 3.10
CA TRP A 274 -8.80 -6.45 2.68
C TRP A 274 -7.47 -5.86 2.22
N ARG A 275 -6.44 -6.66 2.38
CA ARG A 275 -5.07 -6.36 1.95
C ARG A 275 -4.47 -7.62 1.37
N VAL A 276 -3.71 -7.51 0.31
CA VAL A 276 -2.94 -8.63 -0.25
C VAL A 276 -1.50 -8.20 -0.42
N PHE A 277 -0.61 -8.95 0.20
CA PHE A 277 0.82 -8.70 0.17
C PHE A 277 1.51 -9.73 -0.72
N SER A 278 2.46 -9.25 -1.53
CA SER A 278 3.43 -10.09 -2.24
C SER A 278 4.82 -9.44 -2.20
N PRO A 279 5.89 -10.15 -2.58
CA PRO A 279 7.23 -9.57 -2.56
C PRO A 279 7.42 -8.38 -3.50
N SER A 280 6.68 -8.32 -4.62
CA SER A 280 6.84 -7.27 -5.62
C SER A 280 5.72 -6.24 -5.63
N CYS A 281 4.58 -6.50 -5.03
CA CYS A 281 3.47 -5.53 -4.98
C CYS A 281 2.52 -5.75 -3.79
N ILE A 282 1.77 -4.72 -3.46
CA ILE A 282 0.81 -4.70 -2.37
C ILE A 282 -0.45 -3.97 -2.82
N VAL A 283 -1.62 -4.51 -2.47
CA VAL A 283 -2.94 -3.90 -2.70
C VAL A 283 -3.68 -3.82 -1.37
N MET A 284 -4.31 -2.70 -1.10
CA MET A 284 -5.10 -2.49 0.13
C MET A 284 -6.41 -1.77 -0.18
N TYR A 285 -7.49 -2.16 0.49
CA TYR A 285 -8.81 -1.53 0.41
C TYR A 285 -9.42 -1.44 1.80
N GLU A 286 -9.81 -0.24 2.21
CA GLU A 286 -10.17 0.09 3.58
C GLU A 286 -11.42 0.95 3.66
N THR A 287 -12.12 0.87 4.78
CA THR A 287 -13.28 1.71 5.10
C THR A 287 -12.90 2.99 5.82
N GLN A 288 -11.72 3.04 6.42
CA GLN A 288 -11.19 4.18 7.16
C GLN A 288 -9.97 4.78 6.46
N PRO A 289 -9.72 6.08 6.59
CA PRO A 289 -8.52 6.70 6.05
C PRO A 289 -7.29 6.19 6.77
N PHE A 290 -6.32 5.67 6.02
CA PHE A 290 -5.04 5.18 6.54
C PHE A 290 -3.83 5.81 5.83
N PHE A 291 -4.06 6.75 4.93
CA PHE A 291 -3.01 7.53 4.27
C PHE A 291 -2.52 8.64 5.18
N LEU A 292 -1.25 8.98 5.05
CA LEU A 292 -0.71 10.20 5.63
C LEU A 292 -1.11 11.38 4.74
N ASN A 293 -1.83 12.35 5.29
CA ASN A 293 -2.52 13.41 4.55
C ASN A 293 -1.63 14.35 3.71
N ASP A 294 -0.32 14.34 3.93
CA ASP A 294 0.61 15.27 3.26
C ASP A 294 0.95 14.88 1.81
N THR A 295 0.50 13.70 1.35
CA THR A 295 0.85 13.15 0.04
C THR A 295 -0.34 12.87 -0.89
N LEU A 296 -1.56 13.19 -0.46
CA LEU A 296 -2.65 13.16 -1.42
C LEU A 296 -2.30 14.15 -2.54
N PRO A 297 -2.04 13.70 -3.78
CA PRO A 297 -2.19 14.60 -4.90
C PRO A 297 -3.64 15.04 -4.79
N GLN A 298 -3.86 16.31 -4.43
CA GLN A 298 -5.17 16.91 -4.64
C GLN A 298 -5.47 16.66 -6.10
N GLY A 299 -6.28 15.64 -6.36
CA GLY A 299 -6.83 15.38 -7.66
C GLY A 299 -7.47 16.71 -8.03
N LYS A 300 -6.80 17.46 -8.90
CA LYS A 300 -7.52 18.44 -9.70
C LYS A 300 -8.64 17.59 -10.27
N GLU A 301 -9.85 17.77 -9.75
CA GLU A 301 -11.05 17.36 -10.45
C GLU A 301 -10.81 17.83 -11.87
N GLY A 302 -10.44 16.90 -12.73
CA GLY A 302 -10.21 17.17 -14.12
C GLY A 302 -11.55 17.66 -14.65
N ASN A 303 -11.68 18.96 -14.80
CA ASN A 303 -12.74 19.62 -15.52
C ASN A 303 -12.65 19.21 -17.01
N SER A 304 -12.64 17.91 -17.24
CA SER A 304 -12.62 17.30 -18.59
C SER A 304 -13.81 17.79 -19.40
N THR A 305 -14.96 17.94 -18.77
CA THR A 305 -16.15 18.54 -19.41
C THR A 305 -15.95 20.01 -19.78
N ARG A 306 -15.22 20.79 -18.96
CA ARG A 306 -14.96 22.20 -19.27
C ARG A 306 -13.98 22.37 -20.44
N SER A 307 -12.98 21.49 -20.55
CA SER A 307 -12.03 21.53 -21.67
C SER A 307 -12.69 21.20 -23.00
N TRP A 308 -13.56 20.21 -23.06
CA TRP A 308 -14.31 19.86 -24.26
C TRP A 308 -15.28 20.98 -24.70
N ILE A 309 -16.01 21.58 -23.76
CA ILE A 309 -16.92 22.69 -24.01
C ILE A 309 -16.14 23.89 -24.56
N THR A 310 -14.98 24.21 -23.99
CA THR A 310 -14.14 25.32 -24.47
C THR A 310 -13.63 25.07 -25.90
N ILE A 311 -13.21 23.86 -26.23
CA ILE A 311 -12.76 23.50 -27.59
C ILE A 311 -13.92 23.59 -28.58
N VAL A 312 -15.10 23.07 -28.22
CA VAL A 312 -16.29 23.15 -29.09
C VAL A 312 -16.69 24.61 -29.34
N ILE A 313 -16.69 25.47 -28.31
CA ILE A 313 -17.05 26.90 -28.48
C ILE A 313 -16.04 27.64 -29.39
N VAL A 314 -14.73 27.37 -29.24
CA VAL A 314 -13.69 27.99 -30.07
C VAL A 314 -13.82 27.54 -31.53
N VAL A 315 -14.00 26.23 -31.77
CA VAL A 315 -14.12 25.67 -33.13
C VAL A 315 -15.41 26.17 -33.82
N THR A 316 -16.55 26.18 -33.14
CA THR A 316 -17.80 26.69 -33.71
C THR A 316 -17.74 28.20 -33.96
N GLY A 317 -17.13 28.96 -33.04
CA GLY A 317 -16.93 30.42 -33.25
C GLY A 317 -16.08 30.74 -34.46
N THR A 318 -14.98 30.04 -34.69
CA THR A 318 -14.10 30.26 -35.86
C THR A 318 -14.78 29.91 -37.20
N VAL A 319 -15.57 28.82 -37.20
CA VAL A 319 -16.35 28.43 -38.42
C VAL A 319 -17.39 29.47 -38.75
N VAL A 320 -18.12 29.99 -37.77
CA VAL A 320 -19.15 31.04 -38.01
C VAL A 320 -18.51 32.32 -38.54
N VAL A 321 -17.39 32.77 -37.97
CA VAL A 321 -16.66 33.97 -38.47
C VAL A 321 -16.17 33.77 -39.90
N ALA A 322 -15.64 32.58 -40.23
CA ALA A 322 -15.20 32.27 -41.58
C ALA A 322 -16.37 32.31 -42.60
N LEU A 323 -17.54 31.75 -42.25
CA LEU A 323 -18.74 31.77 -43.12
C LEU A 323 -19.27 33.20 -43.34
N LEU A 324 -19.26 34.03 -42.30
CA LEU A 324 -19.65 35.42 -42.42
C LEU A 324 -18.66 36.21 -43.31
N ALA A 325 -17.38 36.01 -43.18
CA ALA A 325 -16.35 36.62 -44.02
C ALA A 325 -16.50 36.18 -45.49
N PHE A 326 -16.78 34.90 -45.73
CA PHE A 326 -17.03 34.37 -47.07
C PHE A 326 -18.30 34.96 -47.71
N SER A 327 -19.38 35.06 -46.96
CA SER A 327 -20.65 35.61 -47.43
C SER A 327 -20.51 37.10 -47.76
N THR A 328 -19.84 37.90 -46.94
CA THR A 328 -19.58 39.33 -47.23
C THR A 328 -18.65 39.50 -48.42
N TYR A 329 -17.63 38.66 -48.55
CA TYR A 329 -16.75 38.68 -49.72
C TYR A 329 -17.52 38.39 -51.03
N PHE A 330 -18.35 37.33 -51.02
CA PHE A 330 -19.19 36.99 -52.16
C PHE A 330 -20.21 38.11 -52.53
N TRP A 331 -20.76 38.72 -51.48
CA TRP A 331 -21.70 39.86 -51.69
C TRP A 331 -21.01 41.09 -52.31
N CYS A 332 -19.78 41.38 -51.86
CA CYS A 332 -18.97 42.46 -52.49
C CYS A 332 -18.58 42.13 -53.91
N LEU A 333 -18.26 40.89 -54.27
CA LEU A 333 -17.98 40.46 -55.63
C LEU A 333 -19.22 40.57 -56.53
N LYS A 334 -20.41 40.19 -56.04
CA LYS A 334 -21.66 40.30 -56.75
C LYS A 334 -22.04 41.77 -57.02
N ARG A 335 -21.81 42.68 -56.09
CA ARG A 335 -21.99 44.11 -56.22
C ARG A 335 -21.06 44.75 -57.26
N LYS A 336 -19.82 44.27 -57.38
CA LYS A 336 -18.87 44.74 -58.39
C LYS A 336 -19.24 44.30 -59.82
N LYS A 337 -19.85 43.12 -59.99
CA LYS A 337 -20.32 42.62 -61.32
C LYS A 337 -21.64 43.22 -61.79
N GLY A 338 -22.43 43.87 -60.95
CA GLY A 338 -23.69 44.53 -61.32
C GLY A 338 -23.54 46.02 -61.62
N LYS A 339 -22.31 46.54 -61.71
CA LYS A 339 -21.99 47.95 -62.08
C LYS A 339 -21.17 48.07 -63.36
N LEU A 340 -21.12 47.04 -64.20
CA LEU A 340 -20.67 47.00 -65.58
C LEU A 340 -21.90 46.67 -66.43
#